data_f8ab189d49c1f90c4bec8c5a861f2296
#
_entry.id   f8ab189d49c1f90c4bec8c5a861f2296
#
_cell.length_a   1.000
_cell.length_b   1.000
_cell.length_c   1.000
_cell.angle_alpha   90.00
_cell.angle_beta   90.00
_cell.angle_gamma   90.00
#
_symmetry.space_group_name_H-M   'P 1'
#
loop_
_entity.id
_entity.type
_entity.pdbx_description
1 polymer ?
#
loop_
_entity_poly.entity_id
_entity_poly.type
_entity_poly.pdbx_seq_one_letter_code
_entity_poly.pdbx_strand_id
1 'polypeptide(L)'
;MIELVRIPTENVNDAWGMVSQNIADALARSNGYARAEHIKKWILENKMQLWILWDSQNKKYYGVVVTEIIQRPLQRCLNIKIMTGSHREKWQHLIKHIEDFAWQNNCDLLELVARPGWKRVLKPFGFKESHVLLEKHNKEKK
;
A
#
# COMPACT_ATOMS: atom_id res chain seq x y z
N MET A 1 2.74 20.69 -5.38
CA MET A 1 3.63 19.55 -5.13
C MET A 1 2.84 18.42 -4.44
N ILE A 2 3.00 17.22 -4.94
CA ILE A 2 2.34 16.05 -4.35
C ILE A 2 3.13 15.60 -3.14
N GLU A 3 2.41 15.30 -2.06
CA GLU A 3 3.01 14.79 -0.83
C GLU A 3 2.38 13.45 -0.47
N LEU A 4 3.15 12.60 0.18
CA LEU A 4 2.65 11.36 0.75
C LEU A 4 2.33 11.63 2.22
N VAL A 5 1.06 11.55 2.57
CA VAL A 5 0.56 11.92 3.90
C VAL A 5 -0.03 10.70 4.59
N ARG A 6 0.50 10.38 5.77
CA ARG A 6 -0.08 9.33 6.60
C ARG A 6 -1.32 9.87 7.31
N ILE A 7 -2.40 9.14 7.23
CA ILE A 7 -3.68 9.56 7.82
C ILE A 7 -3.78 9.02 9.24
N PRO A 8 -3.89 9.89 10.26
CA PRO A 8 -4.09 9.43 11.64
C PRO A 8 -5.40 8.63 11.75
N THR A 9 -5.43 7.68 12.67
CA THR A 9 -6.58 6.80 12.87
C THR A 9 -7.88 7.56 13.03
N GLU A 10 -7.87 8.66 13.79
CA GLU A 10 -9.06 9.48 14.04
C GLU A 10 -9.58 10.21 12.79
N ASN A 11 -8.78 10.28 11.73
CA ASN A 11 -9.17 10.95 10.49
C ASN A 11 -9.50 9.96 9.37
N VAL A 12 -9.40 8.65 9.62
CA VAL A 12 -9.63 7.64 8.59
C VAL A 12 -11.06 7.68 8.05
N ASN A 13 -12.05 7.83 8.91
CA ASN A 13 -13.45 7.92 8.47
C ASN A 13 -13.68 9.11 7.54
N ASP A 14 -13.04 10.24 7.80
CA ASP A 14 -13.18 11.44 6.97
C ASP A 14 -12.54 11.25 5.59
N ALA A 15 -11.44 10.51 5.53
CA ALA A 15 -10.71 10.26 4.28
C ALA A 15 -11.28 9.10 3.47
N TRP A 16 -12.08 8.25 4.08
CA TRP A 16 -12.47 6.97 3.48
C TRP A 16 -13.21 7.10 2.15
N GLY A 17 -14.12 8.06 2.05
CA GLY A 17 -14.85 8.29 0.79
C GLY A 17 -13.94 8.58 -0.39
N MET A 18 -12.80 9.19 -0.13
CA MET A 18 -11.82 9.55 -1.16
C MET A 18 -11.02 8.35 -1.65
N VAL A 19 -10.71 7.40 -0.77
CA VAL A 19 -9.79 6.30 -1.07
C VAL A 19 -10.46 4.95 -1.33
N SER A 20 -11.70 4.76 -0.89
CA SER A 20 -12.33 3.45 -0.86
C SER A 20 -12.43 2.78 -2.23
N GLN A 21 -12.73 3.53 -3.28
CA GLN A 21 -12.86 2.95 -4.62
C GLN A 21 -11.52 2.44 -5.14
N ASN A 22 -10.45 3.21 -4.95
CA ASN A 22 -9.11 2.76 -5.35
C ASN A 22 -8.70 1.50 -4.61
N ILE A 23 -9.03 1.42 -3.32
CA ILE A 23 -8.73 0.24 -2.51
C ILE A 23 -9.51 -0.97 -3.01
N ALA A 24 -10.80 -0.80 -3.27
CA ALA A 24 -11.66 -1.87 -3.79
C ALA A 24 -11.15 -2.37 -5.15
N ASP A 25 -10.80 -1.45 -6.05
CA ASP A 25 -10.30 -1.79 -7.37
C ASP A 25 -8.96 -2.55 -7.29
N ALA A 26 -8.08 -2.12 -6.42
CA ALA A 26 -6.78 -2.78 -6.23
C ALA A 26 -6.95 -4.21 -5.72
N LEU A 27 -7.87 -4.40 -4.76
CA LEU A 27 -8.15 -5.74 -4.23
C LEU A 27 -8.77 -6.65 -5.29
N ALA A 28 -9.65 -6.11 -6.12
CA ALA A 28 -10.28 -6.87 -7.20
C ALA A 28 -9.26 -7.28 -8.28
N ARG A 29 -8.26 -6.43 -8.54
CA ARG A 29 -7.20 -6.74 -9.51
C ARG A 29 -6.20 -7.78 -9.01
N SER A 30 -6.10 -7.95 -7.70
CA SER A 30 -5.29 -9.03 -7.12
C SER A 30 -6.16 -10.31 -7.04
N ASN A 31 -6.07 -11.11 -6.00
CA ASN A 31 -6.89 -12.31 -5.91
C ASN A 31 -8.21 -12.13 -5.14
N GLY A 32 -8.55 -10.90 -4.80
CA GLY A 32 -9.81 -10.60 -4.12
C GLY A 32 -9.94 -11.18 -2.72
N TYR A 33 -8.84 -11.27 -2.00
CA TYR A 33 -8.80 -11.89 -0.68
C TYR A 33 -9.52 -11.10 0.42
N ALA A 34 -9.87 -9.84 0.16
CA ALA A 34 -10.52 -8.96 1.11
C ALA A 34 -11.34 -7.91 0.39
N ARG A 35 -12.22 -7.25 1.11
CA ARG A 35 -12.97 -6.09 0.63
C ARG A 35 -12.43 -4.82 1.26
N ALA A 36 -12.78 -3.67 0.68
CA ALA A 36 -12.33 -2.39 1.21
C ALA A 36 -12.70 -2.20 2.68
N GLU A 37 -13.87 -2.65 3.09
CA GLU A 37 -14.32 -2.53 4.48
C GLU A 37 -13.47 -3.34 5.46
N HIS A 38 -12.89 -4.46 5.03
CA HIS A 38 -11.94 -5.22 5.84
C HIS A 38 -10.66 -4.43 6.06
N ILE A 39 -10.17 -3.81 5.00
CA ILE A 39 -8.98 -2.95 5.07
C ILE A 39 -9.23 -1.79 6.03
N LYS A 40 -10.39 -1.14 5.90
CA LYS A 40 -10.76 -0.03 6.78
C LYS A 40 -10.73 -0.46 8.26
N LYS A 41 -11.32 -1.62 8.54
CA LYS A 41 -11.36 -2.16 9.91
C LYS A 41 -9.95 -2.33 10.46
N TRP A 42 -9.05 -2.93 9.67
CA TRP A 42 -7.67 -3.17 10.12
C TRP A 42 -6.89 -1.87 10.31
N ILE A 43 -7.18 -0.85 9.49
CA ILE A 43 -6.58 0.47 9.68
C ILE A 43 -7.08 1.10 10.98
N LEU A 44 -8.39 1.03 11.25
CA LEU A 44 -8.98 1.58 12.46
C LEU A 44 -8.49 0.87 13.73
N GLU A 45 -8.10 -0.41 13.61
CA GLU A 45 -7.53 -1.20 14.70
C GLU A 45 -6.01 -1.00 14.84
N ASN A 46 -5.44 -0.09 14.08
CA ASN A 46 -3.99 0.18 14.05
C ASN A 46 -3.13 -1.00 13.59
N LYS A 47 -3.73 -1.94 12.85
CA LYS A 47 -3.01 -3.07 12.27
C LYS A 47 -2.39 -2.74 10.93
N MET A 48 -2.92 -1.71 10.27
CA MET A 48 -2.42 -1.21 8.99
C MET A 48 -2.37 0.30 9.03
N GLN A 49 -1.60 0.90 8.13
CA GLN A 49 -1.47 2.34 8.00
C GLN A 49 -2.06 2.79 6.67
N LEU A 50 -2.77 3.90 6.69
CA LEU A 50 -3.35 4.53 5.51
C LEU A 50 -2.54 5.77 5.15
N TRP A 51 -2.18 5.87 3.87
CA TRP A 51 -1.46 7.01 3.31
C TRP A 51 -2.20 7.51 2.09
N ILE A 52 -2.20 8.82 1.85
CA ILE A 52 -2.73 9.38 0.61
C ILE A 52 -1.66 10.20 -0.09
N LEU A 53 -1.78 10.26 -1.41
CA LEU A 53 -0.95 11.07 -2.28
C LEU A 53 -1.78 12.30 -2.61
N TRP A 54 -1.39 13.43 -2.05
CA TRP A 54 -2.18 14.64 -2.02
C TRP A 54 -1.39 15.86 -2.46
N ASP A 55 -1.99 16.66 -3.34
CA ASP A 55 -1.45 17.96 -3.72
C ASP A 55 -2.23 19.03 -2.97
N SER A 56 -1.59 19.62 -1.95
CA SER A 56 -2.24 20.61 -1.09
C SER A 56 -2.49 21.95 -1.79
N GLN A 57 -1.67 22.29 -2.78
CA GLN A 57 -1.83 23.53 -3.52
C GLN A 57 -3.08 23.48 -4.42
N ASN A 58 -3.25 22.37 -5.13
CA ASN A 58 -4.38 22.17 -6.04
C ASN A 58 -5.53 21.43 -5.38
N LYS A 59 -5.38 21.01 -4.13
CA LYS A 59 -6.37 20.24 -3.38
C LYS A 59 -6.84 19.04 -4.19
N LYS A 60 -5.88 18.25 -4.68
CA LYS A 60 -6.14 17.12 -5.57
C LYS A 60 -5.58 15.84 -5.00
N TYR A 61 -6.42 14.80 -5.02
CA TYR A 61 -6.07 13.45 -4.62
C TYR A 61 -5.46 12.70 -5.82
N TYR A 62 -4.33 12.03 -5.61
CA TYR A 62 -3.66 11.26 -6.66
C TYR A 62 -3.63 9.76 -6.42
N GLY A 63 -3.73 9.32 -5.19
CA GLY A 63 -3.68 7.89 -4.93
C GLY A 63 -3.63 7.53 -3.47
N VAL A 64 -3.54 6.23 -3.21
CA VAL A 64 -3.60 5.67 -1.86
C VAL A 64 -2.53 4.60 -1.71
N VAL A 65 -1.97 4.51 -0.50
CA VAL A 65 -1.05 3.44 -0.12
C VAL A 65 -1.55 2.86 1.21
N VAL A 66 -1.55 1.54 1.32
CA VAL A 66 -1.86 0.85 2.57
C VAL A 66 -0.67 -0.03 2.91
N THR A 67 -0.17 0.11 4.13
CA THR A 67 0.98 -0.64 4.61
C THR A 67 0.64 -1.42 5.87
N GLU A 68 1.42 -2.45 6.14
CA GLU A 68 1.29 -3.26 7.35
C GLU A 68 2.67 -3.64 7.85
N ILE A 69 2.92 -3.46 9.15
CA ILE A 69 4.15 -3.92 9.77
C ILE A 69 3.90 -5.33 10.29
N ILE A 70 4.72 -6.28 9.84
CA ILE A 70 4.59 -7.70 10.18
C ILE A 70 5.82 -8.12 10.96
N GLN A 71 5.61 -8.65 12.17
CA GLN A 71 6.70 -9.22 12.97
C GLN A 71 6.73 -10.72 12.75
N ARG A 72 7.80 -11.20 12.12
CA ARG A 72 8.07 -12.61 11.95
C ARG A 72 9.12 -13.01 13.00
N PRO A 73 9.29 -14.30 13.27
CA PRO A 73 10.26 -14.72 14.32
C PRO A 73 11.66 -14.15 14.16
N LEU A 74 12.19 -14.10 12.94
CA LEU A 74 13.55 -13.63 12.68
C LEU A 74 13.62 -12.34 11.86
N GLN A 75 12.49 -11.69 11.64
CA GLN A 75 12.44 -10.59 10.67
C GLN A 75 11.24 -9.70 10.92
N ARG A 76 11.47 -8.39 10.93
CA ARG A 76 10.38 -7.41 10.97
C ARG A 76 10.29 -6.75 9.61
N CYS A 77 9.09 -6.73 9.04
CA CYS A 77 8.87 -6.33 7.65
C CYS A 77 7.78 -5.28 7.56
N LEU A 78 7.95 -4.29 6.68
CA LEU A 78 6.83 -3.46 6.27
C LEU A 78 6.37 -3.95 4.91
N ASN A 79 5.11 -4.39 4.86
CA ASN A 79 4.49 -4.87 3.64
C ASN A 79 3.60 -3.78 3.04
N ILE A 80 3.85 -3.42 1.78
CA ILE A 80 2.98 -2.50 1.06
C ILE A 80 1.86 -3.34 0.47
N LYS A 81 0.67 -3.26 1.09
CA LYS A 81 -0.50 -4.03 0.68
C LYS A 81 -1.13 -3.48 -0.60
N ILE A 82 -1.23 -2.17 -0.67
CA ILE A 82 -1.88 -1.48 -1.78
C ILE A 82 -1.06 -0.23 -2.10
N MET A 83 -0.83 0.00 -3.38
CA MET A 83 -0.20 1.22 -3.87
C MET A 83 -0.77 1.48 -5.26
N THR A 84 -1.67 2.45 -5.35
CA THR A 84 -2.41 2.71 -6.58
C THR A 84 -2.83 4.17 -6.67
N GLY A 85 -3.01 4.63 -7.89
CA GLY A 85 -3.44 6.00 -8.15
C GLY A 85 -3.21 6.39 -9.59
N SER A 86 -3.37 7.68 -9.87
CA SER A 86 -3.16 8.26 -11.19
C SER A 86 -1.83 8.99 -11.25
N HIS A 87 -1.29 9.14 -12.45
CA HIS A 87 -0.06 9.92 -12.68
C HIS A 87 1.13 9.44 -11.82
N ARG A 88 1.33 8.11 -11.79
CA ARG A 88 2.35 7.48 -10.97
C ARG A 88 3.74 8.11 -11.11
N GLU A 89 4.11 8.52 -12.30
CA GLU A 89 5.43 9.13 -12.57
C GLU A 89 5.66 10.43 -11.78
N LYS A 90 4.57 11.05 -11.32
CA LYS A 90 4.67 12.29 -10.55
C LYS A 90 4.94 12.06 -9.07
N TRP A 91 4.70 10.83 -8.57
CA TRP A 91 4.78 10.57 -7.14
C TRP A 91 5.53 9.29 -6.76
N GLN A 92 5.95 8.47 -7.73
CA GLN A 92 6.60 7.20 -7.41
C GLN A 92 7.86 7.36 -6.56
N HIS A 93 8.57 8.48 -6.69
CA HIS A 93 9.75 8.76 -5.88
C HIS A 93 9.43 8.91 -4.38
N LEU A 94 8.18 9.19 -4.05
CA LEU A 94 7.76 9.38 -2.67
C LEU A 94 7.71 8.07 -1.88
N ILE A 95 7.91 6.92 -2.54
CA ILE A 95 8.02 5.63 -1.86
C ILE A 95 9.14 5.66 -0.82
N LYS A 96 10.11 6.53 -0.99
CA LYS A 96 11.18 6.70 -0.02
C LYS A 96 10.65 7.09 1.36
N HIS A 97 9.56 7.82 1.44
CA HIS A 97 8.95 8.17 2.73
C HIS A 97 8.40 6.95 3.45
N ILE A 98 7.90 5.96 2.69
CA ILE A 98 7.46 4.69 3.25
C ILE A 98 8.68 3.91 3.77
N GLU A 99 9.77 3.94 3.02
CA GLU A 99 11.04 3.33 3.44
C GLU A 99 11.52 3.95 4.74
N ASP A 100 11.52 5.28 4.83
CA ASP A 100 11.93 5.98 6.05
C ASP A 100 11.06 5.57 7.24
N PHE A 101 9.76 5.47 7.04
CA PHE A 101 8.83 5.01 8.07
C PHE A 101 9.16 3.58 8.52
N ALA A 102 9.47 2.69 7.56
CA ALA A 102 9.84 1.32 7.86
C ALA A 102 11.10 1.27 8.74
N TRP A 103 12.14 2.02 8.36
CA TRP A 103 13.39 2.05 9.12
C TRP A 103 13.20 2.67 10.50
N GLN A 104 12.36 3.70 10.63
CA GLN A 104 12.04 4.31 11.92
C GLN A 104 11.29 3.36 12.84
N ASN A 105 10.60 2.37 12.27
CA ASN A 105 9.87 1.35 13.03
C ASN A 105 10.66 0.04 13.18
N ASN A 106 11.98 0.10 12.96
CA ASN A 106 12.90 -1.02 13.13
C ASN A 106 12.60 -2.20 12.22
N CYS A 107 12.09 -1.93 11.02
CA CYS A 107 11.89 -2.97 10.03
C CYS A 107 13.22 -3.35 9.39
N ASP A 108 13.37 -4.64 9.08
CA ASP A 108 14.55 -5.17 8.41
C ASP A 108 14.42 -5.10 6.90
N LEU A 109 13.20 -5.10 6.40
CA LEU A 109 12.95 -5.01 4.97
C LEU A 109 11.59 -4.41 4.66
N LEU A 110 11.47 -4.00 3.43
CA LEU A 110 10.27 -3.46 2.83
C LEU A 110 9.91 -4.39 1.67
N GLU A 111 8.68 -4.88 1.63
CA GLU A 111 8.26 -5.81 0.58
C GLU A 111 6.88 -5.47 0.03
N LEU A 112 6.62 -5.93 -1.18
CA LEU A 112 5.28 -5.88 -1.74
C LEU A 112 5.10 -7.00 -2.76
N VAL A 113 3.86 -7.45 -2.90
CA VAL A 113 3.45 -8.33 -3.99
C VAL A 113 2.78 -7.42 -5.02
N ALA A 114 3.33 -7.35 -6.21
CA ALA A 114 2.90 -6.40 -7.21
C ALA A 114 2.82 -7.04 -8.59
N ARG A 115 2.04 -6.40 -9.48
CA ARG A 115 2.00 -6.80 -10.87
C ARG A 115 3.37 -6.55 -11.51
N PRO A 116 3.74 -7.34 -12.54
CA PRO A 116 5.09 -7.27 -13.13
C PRO A 116 5.57 -5.88 -13.53
N GLY A 117 4.64 -5.00 -13.91
CA GLY A 117 5.00 -3.63 -14.29
C GLY A 117 5.70 -2.84 -13.19
N TRP A 118 5.42 -3.13 -11.93
CA TRP A 118 6.05 -2.47 -10.81
C TRP A 118 7.52 -2.84 -10.62
N LYS A 119 7.92 -4.01 -11.09
CA LYS A 119 9.31 -4.47 -10.99
C LYS A 119 10.28 -3.46 -11.62
N ARG A 120 9.94 -2.97 -12.81
CA ARG A 120 10.74 -1.96 -13.51
C ARG A 120 10.73 -0.62 -12.79
N VAL A 121 9.54 -0.20 -12.34
CA VAL A 121 9.34 1.09 -11.67
C VAL A 121 10.11 1.18 -10.37
N LEU A 122 10.15 0.10 -9.61
CA LEU A 122 10.74 0.08 -8.27
C LEU A 122 12.23 -0.26 -8.25
N LYS A 123 12.76 -0.77 -9.34
CA LYS A 123 14.19 -1.12 -9.43
C LYS A 123 15.11 0.05 -9.07
N PRO A 124 14.89 1.28 -9.58
CA PRO A 124 15.76 2.41 -9.24
C PRO A 124 15.74 2.77 -7.75
N PHE A 125 14.72 2.32 -7.01
CA PHE A 125 14.59 2.58 -5.58
C PHE A 125 15.12 1.44 -4.71
N GLY A 126 15.86 0.49 -5.32
CA GLY A 126 16.51 -0.57 -4.58
C GLY A 126 15.71 -1.84 -4.39
N PHE A 127 14.51 -1.91 -4.97
CA PHE A 127 13.72 -3.13 -4.93
C PHE A 127 14.20 -4.14 -5.96
N LYS A 128 14.18 -5.40 -5.59
CA LYS A 128 14.52 -6.50 -6.50
C LYS A 128 13.52 -7.63 -6.32
N GLU A 129 13.31 -8.38 -7.38
CA GLU A 129 12.47 -9.56 -7.32
C GLU A 129 13.12 -10.60 -6.43
N SER A 130 12.38 -11.07 -5.42
CA SER A 130 12.85 -12.08 -4.49
C SER A 130 12.20 -13.42 -4.76
N HIS A 131 10.88 -13.41 -4.90
CA HIS A 131 10.07 -14.62 -5.09
C HIS A 131 8.98 -14.34 -6.11
N VAL A 132 8.43 -15.42 -6.66
CA VAL A 132 7.26 -15.35 -7.54
C VAL A 132 6.11 -16.04 -6.81
N LEU A 133 4.96 -15.38 -6.76
CA LEU A 133 3.75 -15.94 -6.18
C LEU A 133 3.07 -16.82 -7.23
N LEU A 134 2.88 -18.09 -6.90
CA LEU A 134 2.17 -19.03 -7.75
C LEU A 134 0.87 -19.42 -7.07
N GLU A 135 -0.22 -19.43 -7.82
CA GLU A 135 -1.54 -19.71 -7.27
C GLU A 135 -2.24 -20.81 -8.08
N LYS A 136 -2.99 -21.63 -7.38
CA LYS A 136 -3.89 -22.60 -8.00
C LYS A 136 -5.21 -22.54 -7.21
N HIS A 137 -6.28 -22.20 -7.89
CA HIS A 137 -7.57 -22.01 -7.24
C HIS A 137 -8.38 -23.31 -7.24
N ASN A 138 -9.12 -23.54 -6.15
CA ASN A 138 -10.04 -24.68 -6.07
C ASN A 138 -11.33 -24.28 -6.77
N LYS A 139 -11.55 -24.82 -7.97
CA LYS A 139 -12.72 -24.51 -8.79
C LYS A 139 -14.02 -25.12 -8.24
N GLU A 140 -13.92 -26.10 -7.38
CA GLU A 140 -15.07 -26.78 -6.79
C GLU A 140 -15.58 -26.04 -5.56
N LYS A 141 -14.78 -25.18 -4.97
CA LYS A 141 -15.17 -24.39 -3.80
C LYS A 141 -15.94 -23.15 -4.22
N LYS A 142 -17.12 -22.99 -3.69
CA LYS A 142 -17.97 -21.82 -3.97
C LYS A 142 -17.90 -20.78 -2.88
#